data_0916fa20cc86f8133b1e14a607053f15
#
_entry.id   0916fa20cc86f8133b1e14a607053f15
#
_cell.length_a   1.000
_cell.length_b   1.000
_cell.length_c   1.000
_cell.angle_alpha   90.00
_cell.angle_beta   90.00
_cell.angle_gamma   90.00
#
_symmetry.space_group_name_H-M   'P 1'
#
loop_
_entity.id
_entity.type
_entity.pdbx_description
1 polymer ?
#
loop_
_entity_poly.entity_id
_entity_poly.type
_entity_poly.pdbx_seq_one_letter_code
_entity_poly.pdbx_strand_id
1 'polypeptide(L)'
;EVIESVHTSTILSADSKYESPVEGVKLIPTDAFKHDGYVRTGNMLVKDVTDDTLAYIIFTSGSTGKPKGVQLTRGNVANFIDSMNHIGLDISSEDRCLQPFDLTFDFSVSSYVIPLAKGASIYTVPNKAVKFTYIAGLLEEYKLTVLQMVPSMIRNLLPYLDEVELDSVRYNILCGEPLTGKVIKGWHEGNHNMVSYNMYGPTEDTVFCTYYLIDKTTGYVKVNQFG
;
A
#
# COMPACT_ATOMS: atom_id res chain seq x y z
N GLU A 1 -10.49 3.88 -22.64
CA GLU A 1 -9.50 2.82 -22.87
C GLU A 1 -9.46 1.81 -21.71
N VAL A 2 -9.15 2.19 -20.45
CA VAL A 2 -9.13 1.23 -19.31
C VAL A 2 -10.49 0.59 -19.09
N ILE A 3 -11.55 1.38 -18.98
CA ILE A 3 -12.93 0.92 -18.76
C ILE A 3 -13.38 -0.06 -19.85
N GLU A 4 -13.06 0.24 -21.09
CA GLU A 4 -13.39 -0.60 -22.25
C GLU A 4 -12.59 -1.91 -22.23
N SER A 5 -11.30 -1.86 -21.88
CA SER A 5 -10.43 -3.05 -21.90
C SER A 5 -10.77 -4.07 -20.82
N VAL A 6 -11.33 -3.65 -19.68
CA VAL A 6 -11.77 -4.55 -18.61
C VAL A 6 -13.25 -4.94 -18.73
N HIS A 7 -13.98 -4.42 -19.73
CA HIS A 7 -15.41 -4.70 -19.96
C HIS A 7 -16.27 -4.50 -18.70
N THR A 8 -15.93 -3.51 -17.85
CA THR A 8 -16.69 -3.27 -16.64
C THR A 8 -18.06 -2.66 -16.95
N SER A 9 -19.07 -3.08 -16.21
CA SER A 9 -20.40 -2.49 -16.24
C SER A 9 -20.65 -1.46 -15.14
N THR A 10 -19.70 -1.31 -14.21
CA THR A 10 -19.89 -0.48 -13.02
C THR A 10 -18.59 0.22 -12.62
N ILE A 11 -18.69 1.48 -12.24
CA ILE A 11 -17.61 2.30 -11.70
C ILE A 11 -18.04 2.85 -10.35
N LEU A 12 -17.16 2.74 -9.34
CA LEU A 12 -17.27 3.48 -8.08
C LEU A 12 -16.56 4.83 -8.24
N SER A 13 -17.25 5.93 -7.96
CA SER A 13 -16.66 7.27 -8.07
C SER A 13 -16.79 8.04 -6.75
N ALA A 14 -15.68 8.64 -6.31
CA ALA A 14 -15.67 9.58 -5.20
C ALA A 14 -16.23 10.97 -5.60
N ASP A 15 -16.30 11.26 -6.91
CA ASP A 15 -16.88 12.46 -7.46
C ASP A 15 -18.29 12.14 -7.99
N SER A 16 -19.31 12.69 -7.33
CA SER A 16 -20.70 12.51 -7.73
C SER A 16 -21.04 13.21 -9.06
N LYS A 17 -20.16 14.09 -9.55
CA LYS A 17 -20.31 14.79 -10.83
C LYS A 17 -19.57 14.10 -11.98
N TYR A 18 -18.80 13.05 -11.68
CA TYR A 18 -18.10 12.29 -12.70
C TYR A 18 -19.13 11.58 -13.60
N GLU A 19 -18.96 11.71 -14.90
CA GLU A 19 -19.75 10.99 -15.89
C GLU A 19 -18.87 9.94 -16.57
N SER A 20 -19.41 8.74 -16.79
CA SER A 20 -18.67 7.72 -17.52
C SER A 20 -18.49 8.13 -18.98
N PRO A 21 -17.26 8.10 -19.52
CA PRO A 21 -17.03 8.34 -20.96
C PRO A 21 -17.48 7.14 -21.82
N VAL A 22 -17.93 6.06 -21.22
CA VAL A 22 -18.38 4.83 -21.90
C VAL A 22 -19.86 4.61 -21.64
N GLU A 23 -20.62 4.51 -22.72
CA GLU A 23 -22.07 4.26 -22.66
C GLU A 23 -22.39 2.93 -21.99
N GLY A 24 -23.49 2.89 -21.22
CA GLY A 24 -23.96 1.67 -20.55
C GLY A 24 -23.21 1.31 -19.24
N VAL A 25 -22.20 2.08 -18.85
CA VAL A 25 -21.48 1.86 -17.59
C VAL A 25 -22.19 2.60 -16.45
N LYS A 26 -22.62 1.86 -15.42
CA LYS A 26 -23.28 2.39 -14.24
C LYS A 26 -22.26 3.06 -13.30
N LEU A 27 -22.54 4.30 -12.89
CA LEU A 27 -21.80 4.98 -11.83
C LEU A 27 -22.47 4.78 -10.48
N ILE A 28 -21.65 4.43 -9.47
CA ILE A 28 -22.08 4.36 -8.08
C ILE A 28 -21.23 5.36 -7.29
N PRO A 29 -21.83 6.46 -6.79
CA PRO A 29 -21.11 7.40 -5.94
C PRO A 29 -20.71 6.73 -4.62
N THR A 30 -19.46 6.90 -4.19
CA THR A 30 -19.01 6.33 -2.90
C THR A 30 -19.68 7.00 -1.70
N ASP A 31 -20.25 8.19 -1.87
CA ASP A 31 -21.09 8.87 -0.86
C ASP A 31 -22.33 8.06 -0.49
N ALA A 32 -22.82 7.21 -1.39
CA ALA A 32 -23.93 6.31 -1.12
C ALA A 32 -23.63 5.29 0.01
N PHE A 33 -22.37 5.09 0.35
CA PHE A 33 -21.92 4.18 1.40
C PHE A 33 -21.58 4.89 2.74
N LYS A 34 -21.73 6.21 2.82
CA LYS A 34 -21.45 7.03 4.02
C LYS A 34 -22.59 7.03 5.04
N HIS A 35 -23.36 5.98 5.18
CA HIS A 35 -24.47 5.97 6.13
C HIS A 35 -24.10 5.27 7.44
N ASP A 36 -24.31 5.99 8.55
CA ASP A 36 -24.40 5.50 9.93
C ASP A 36 -25.53 4.47 10.05
N GLY A 37 -25.28 3.24 9.75
CA GLY A 37 -26.33 2.22 9.78
C GLY A 37 -26.18 1.12 8.76
N TYR A 38 -24.97 0.89 8.25
CA TYR A 38 -24.70 -0.28 7.43
C TYR A 38 -24.90 -1.54 8.29
N VAL A 39 -26.15 -2.02 8.31
CA VAL A 39 -26.46 -3.30 8.91
C VAL A 39 -25.87 -4.36 7.99
N ARG A 40 -24.90 -5.10 8.50
CA ARG A 40 -24.32 -6.28 7.84
C ARG A 40 -25.45 -7.29 7.60
N THR A 41 -26.14 -7.22 6.47
CA THR A 41 -27.19 -8.14 6.10
C THR A 41 -26.57 -9.42 5.57
N GLY A 42 -26.39 -10.39 6.47
CA GLY A 42 -26.08 -11.77 6.14
C GLY A 42 -24.60 -12.06 5.84
N ASN A 43 -24.25 -13.32 5.89
CA ASN A 43 -23.00 -13.85 5.36
C ASN A 43 -23.05 -13.76 3.82
N MET A 44 -22.49 -12.72 3.23
CA MET A 44 -22.16 -12.72 1.81
C MET A 44 -20.95 -13.66 1.59
N LEU A 45 -21.18 -14.95 1.75
CA LEU A 45 -20.26 -15.93 1.22
C LEU A 45 -20.44 -15.91 -0.30
N VAL A 46 -19.48 -15.34 -1.00
CA VAL A 46 -19.40 -15.52 -2.45
C VAL A 46 -19.14 -16.99 -2.65
N LYS A 47 -20.16 -17.71 -3.13
CA LYS A 47 -20.03 -19.12 -3.50
C LYS A 47 -19.13 -19.21 -4.73
N ASP A 48 -18.37 -20.26 -4.81
CA ASP A 48 -17.55 -20.66 -5.98
C ASP A 48 -16.36 -19.74 -6.29
N VAL A 49 -15.71 -19.18 -5.27
CA VAL A 49 -14.45 -18.43 -5.42
C VAL A 49 -13.29 -19.38 -5.19
N THR A 50 -12.46 -19.55 -6.22
CA THR A 50 -11.25 -20.38 -6.21
C THR A 50 -9.98 -19.51 -6.20
N ASP A 51 -8.82 -20.14 -6.09
CA ASP A 51 -7.53 -19.46 -6.18
C ASP A 51 -7.31 -18.82 -7.56
N ASP A 52 -7.89 -19.38 -8.63
CA ASP A 52 -7.82 -18.83 -9.98
C ASP A 52 -8.76 -17.65 -10.22
N THR A 53 -9.66 -17.36 -9.27
CA THR A 53 -10.56 -16.21 -9.38
C THR A 53 -9.76 -14.91 -9.37
N LEU A 54 -10.05 -14.02 -10.32
CA LEU A 54 -9.43 -12.71 -10.40
C LEU A 54 -9.67 -11.91 -9.11
N ALA A 55 -8.60 -11.41 -8.51
CA ALA A 55 -8.65 -10.54 -7.34
C ALA A 55 -8.67 -9.07 -7.74
N TYR A 56 -7.75 -8.64 -8.60
CA TYR A 56 -7.67 -7.27 -9.10
C TYR A 56 -6.92 -7.17 -10.43
N ILE A 57 -7.09 -6.03 -11.09
CA ILE A 57 -6.32 -5.63 -12.28
C ILE A 57 -5.72 -4.26 -12.01
N ILE A 58 -4.40 -4.14 -12.13
CA ILE A 58 -3.71 -2.84 -12.10
C ILE A 58 -3.04 -2.61 -13.45
N PHE A 59 -3.15 -1.37 -13.95
CA PHE A 59 -2.59 -0.99 -15.24
C PHE A 59 -1.20 -0.40 -15.08
N THR A 60 -0.25 -0.93 -15.86
CA THR A 60 1.12 -0.43 -15.97
C THR A 60 1.33 0.26 -17.31
N SER A 61 2.34 1.14 -17.40
CA SER A 61 2.77 1.72 -18.66
C SER A 61 3.37 0.63 -19.55
N GLY A 62 2.63 0.14 -20.53
CA GLY A 62 3.12 -0.87 -21.48
C GLY A 62 4.29 -0.35 -22.31
N SER A 63 5.23 -1.24 -22.67
CA SER A 63 6.38 -0.94 -23.55
C SER A 63 5.98 -0.41 -24.93
N THR A 64 4.74 -0.66 -25.35
CA THR A 64 4.15 -0.17 -26.63
C THR A 64 3.46 1.17 -26.49
N GLY A 65 3.52 1.83 -25.31
CA GLY A 65 2.84 3.09 -25.03
C GLY A 65 1.34 2.95 -24.69
N LYS A 66 0.77 1.74 -24.78
CA LYS A 66 -0.59 1.45 -24.32
C LYS A 66 -0.57 0.85 -22.93
N PRO A 67 -1.49 1.27 -22.03
CA PRO A 67 -1.60 0.65 -20.71
C PRO A 67 -1.85 -0.85 -20.82
N LYS A 68 -1.11 -1.65 -20.01
CA LYS A 68 -1.27 -3.09 -19.91
C LYS A 68 -1.92 -3.42 -18.56
N GLY A 69 -3.06 -4.08 -18.57
CA GLY A 69 -3.72 -4.58 -17.35
C GLY A 69 -3.05 -5.85 -16.85
N VAL A 70 -2.44 -5.78 -15.68
CA VAL A 70 -1.88 -6.93 -14.98
C VAL A 70 -2.98 -7.56 -14.13
N GLN A 71 -3.30 -8.81 -14.44
CA GLN A 71 -4.36 -9.57 -13.77
C GLN A 71 -3.75 -10.45 -12.69
N LEU A 72 -4.20 -10.27 -11.47
CA LEU A 72 -3.75 -11.06 -10.33
C LEU A 72 -4.91 -11.79 -9.67
N THR A 73 -4.67 -13.05 -9.34
CA THR A 73 -5.69 -13.95 -8.81
C THR A 73 -5.73 -13.91 -7.28
N ARG A 74 -6.75 -14.51 -6.71
CA ARG A 74 -6.85 -14.67 -5.25
C ARG A 74 -5.74 -15.56 -4.70
N GLY A 75 -5.33 -16.60 -5.43
CA GLY A 75 -4.20 -17.44 -5.06
C GLY A 75 -2.89 -16.63 -4.99
N ASN A 76 -2.65 -15.72 -5.96
CA ASN A 76 -1.49 -14.83 -5.90
C ASN A 76 -1.50 -13.97 -4.62
N VAL A 77 -2.65 -13.35 -4.30
CA VAL A 77 -2.79 -12.51 -3.09
C VAL A 77 -2.63 -13.35 -1.81
N ALA A 78 -3.22 -14.54 -1.75
CA ALA A 78 -3.09 -15.43 -0.59
C ALA A 78 -1.64 -15.85 -0.36
N ASN A 79 -0.93 -16.26 -1.41
CA ASN A 79 0.49 -16.61 -1.35
C ASN A 79 1.36 -15.41 -0.95
N PHE A 80 1.03 -14.22 -1.44
CA PHE A 80 1.71 -12.98 -1.05
C PHE A 80 1.57 -12.71 0.45
N ILE A 81 0.36 -12.79 1.01
CA ILE A 81 0.12 -12.60 2.45
C ILE A 81 0.89 -13.65 3.26
N ASP A 82 0.87 -14.91 2.83
CA ASP A 82 1.58 -15.98 3.51
C ASP A 82 3.10 -15.76 3.49
N SER A 83 3.65 -15.34 2.36
CA SER A 83 5.07 -14.98 2.22
C SER A 83 5.49 -13.86 3.17
N MET A 84 4.62 -12.86 3.40
CA MET A 84 4.91 -11.78 4.35
C MET A 84 4.98 -12.27 5.80
N ASN A 85 4.26 -13.33 6.15
CA ASN A 85 4.39 -13.97 7.46
C ASN A 85 5.77 -14.62 7.67
N HIS A 86 6.38 -15.14 6.61
CA HIS A 86 7.66 -15.85 6.68
C HIS A 86 8.89 -14.94 6.78
N ILE A 87 8.77 -13.66 6.41
CA ILE A 87 9.91 -12.72 6.47
C ILE A 87 10.06 -12.00 7.82
N GLY A 88 9.26 -12.35 8.81
CA GLY A 88 9.34 -11.77 10.16
C GLY A 88 8.53 -10.49 10.36
N LEU A 89 7.58 -10.19 9.48
CA LEU A 89 6.60 -9.13 9.68
C LEU A 89 5.46 -9.63 10.58
N ASP A 90 5.63 -9.46 11.89
CA ASP A 90 4.63 -9.85 12.89
C ASP A 90 3.60 -8.72 13.08
N ILE A 91 2.70 -8.57 12.10
CA ILE A 91 1.60 -7.61 12.13
C ILE A 91 0.38 -8.27 12.80
N SER A 92 -0.27 -7.54 13.69
CA SER A 92 -1.40 -7.99 14.50
C SER A 92 -2.55 -6.97 14.50
N SER A 93 -3.66 -7.29 15.15
CA SER A 93 -4.81 -6.39 15.32
C SER A 93 -4.49 -5.10 16.11
N GLU A 94 -3.38 -5.08 16.83
CA GLU A 94 -2.94 -3.91 17.59
C GLU A 94 -2.19 -2.89 16.70
N ASP A 95 -1.83 -3.27 15.47
CA ASP A 95 -1.06 -2.42 14.60
C ASP A 95 -1.91 -1.35 13.91
N ARG A 96 -1.28 -0.21 13.72
CA ARG A 96 -1.80 0.97 13.02
C ARG A 96 -0.93 1.23 11.80
N CYS A 97 -1.47 0.89 10.63
CA CYS A 97 -0.72 0.78 9.39
C CYS A 97 -1.00 1.95 8.46
N LEU A 98 0.05 2.56 7.92
CA LEU A 98 -0.06 3.64 6.95
C LEU A 98 -0.38 3.10 5.54
N GLN A 99 -1.39 3.70 4.88
CA GLN A 99 -1.71 3.52 3.46
C GLN A 99 -1.68 4.89 2.75
N PRO A 100 -0.52 5.30 2.16
CA PRO A 100 -0.36 6.61 1.54
C PRO A 100 -0.50 6.61 0.02
N PHE A 101 -0.79 5.45 -0.59
CA PHE A 101 -0.74 5.25 -2.03
C PHE A 101 -2.09 5.44 -2.69
N ASP A 102 -2.06 5.87 -3.95
CA ASP A 102 -3.18 5.74 -4.86
C ASP A 102 -3.46 4.26 -5.15
N LEU A 103 -4.73 3.87 -5.26
CA LEU A 103 -5.12 2.48 -5.51
C LEU A 103 -4.72 1.97 -6.91
N THR A 104 -4.29 2.85 -7.80
CA THR A 104 -3.74 2.48 -9.11
C THR A 104 -2.28 2.02 -9.05
N PHE A 105 -1.62 2.20 -7.90
CA PHE A 105 -0.26 1.74 -7.65
C PHE A 105 -0.30 0.45 -6.81
N ASP A 106 0.36 -0.60 -7.26
CA ASP A 106 0.29 -1.95 -6.66
C ASP A 106 0.79 -2.02 -5.20
N PHE A 107 1.72 -1.15 -4.80
CA PHE A 107 2.15 -1.05 -3.41
C PHE A 107 0.97 -0.71 -2.47
N SER A 108 -0.11 -0.09 -2.98
CA SER A 108 -1.34 0.10 -2.22
C SER A 108 -1.94 -1.23 -1.79
N VAL A 109 -1.88 -2.27 -2.64
CA VAL A 109 -2.43 -3.60 -2.34
C VAL A 109 -1.80 -4.17 -1.09
N SER A 110 -0.48 -4.13 -0.97
CA SER A 110 0.24 -4.55 0.24
C SER A 110 -0.23 -3.77 1.47
N SER A 111 -0.39 -2.45 1.34
CA SER A 111 -0.70 -1.56 2.47
C SER A 111 -2.14 -1.64 2.97
N TYR A 112 -3.06 -2.30 2.24
CA TYR A 112 -4.39 -2.61 2.77
C TYR A 112 -4.63 -4.11 2.97
N VAL A 113 -4.12 -4.99 2.11
CA VAL A 113 -4.39 -6.44 2.21
C VAL A 113 -3.74 -7.05 3.45
N ILE A 114 -2.45 -6.76 3.69
CA ILE A 114 -1.74 -7.32 4.84
C ILE A 114 -2.37 -6.88 6.16
N PRO A 115 -2.58 -5.57 6.43
CA PRO A 115 -3.23 -5.14 7.67
C PRO A 115 -4.61 -5.74 7.86
N LEU A 116 -5.47 -5.72 6.84
CA LEU A 116 -6.82 -6.24 6.95
C LEU A 116 -6.85 -7.74 7.21
N ALA A 117 -5.96 -8.51 6.58
CA ALA A 117 -5.82 -9.95 6.85
C ALA A 117 -5.39 -10.27 8.28
N LYS A 118 -4.75 -9.31 8.96
CA LYS A 118 -4.29 -9.42 10.36
C LYS A 118 -5.22 -8.74 11.37
N GLY A 119 -6.31 -8.12 10.93
CA GLY A 119 -7.23 -7.37 11.78
C GLY A 119 -6.67 -6.01 12.25
N ALA A 120 -5.59 -5.54 11.65
CA ALA A 120 -4.98 -4.23 11.95
C ALA A 120 -5.80 -3.07 11.40
N SER A 121 -5.54 -1.88 11.93
CA SER A 121 -6.16 -0.63 11.45
C SER A 121 -5.36 -0.01 10.30
N ILE A 122 -6.07 0.58 9.33
CA ILE A 122 -5.47 1.29 8.19
C ILE A 122 -5.73 2.78 8.30
N TYR A 123 -4.68 3.57 8.12
CA TYR A 123 -4.72 5.04 8.09
C TYR A 123 -4.36 5.53 6.70
N THR A 124 -5.32 6.15 6.03
CA THR A 124 -5.18 6.59 4.63
C THR A 124 -4.81 8.05 4.55
N VAL A 125 -4.10 8.42 3.47
CA VAL A 125 -3.76 9.81 3.16
C VAL A 125 -4.67 10.29 2.02
N PRO A 126 -5.44 11.38 2.21
CA PRO A 126 -6.29 11.92 1.15
C PRO A 126 -5.48 12.39 -0.05
N ASN A 127 -6.00 12.14 -1.28
CA ASN A 127 -5.30 12.48 -2.53
C ASN A 127 -4.92 13.95 -2.69
N LYS A 128 -5.69 14.86 -2.07
CA LYS A 128 -5.43 16.31 -2.14
C LYS A 128 -4.54 16.83 -1.02
N ALA A 129 -4.15 15.99 -0.06
CA ALA A 129 -3.28 16.38 1.03
C ALA A 129 -1.81 16.49 0.60
N VAL A 130 -1.08 17.38 1.25
CA VAL A 130 0.39 17.36 1.18
C VAL A 130 0.85 16.16 1.98
N LYS A 131 1.26 15.10 1.28
CA LYS A 131 1.45 13.76 1.87
C LYS A 131 2.35 13.75 3.09
N PHE A 132 3.53 14.40 3.04
CA PHE A 132 4.48 14.35 4.16
C PHE A 132 3.93 15.04 5.42
N THR A 133 3.27 16.19 5.30
CA THR A 133 2.64 16.89 6.43
C THR A 133 1.51 16.06 7.03
N TYR A 134 0.71 15.44 6.17
CA TYR A 134 -0.40 14.60 6.63
C TYR A 134 0.09 13.34 7.34
N ILE A 135 1.15 12.70 6.83
CA ILE A 135 1.78 11.53 7.46
C ILE A 135 2.38 11.91 8.82
N ALA A 136 3.05 13.07 8.92
CA ALA A 136 3.57 13.57 10.20
C ALA A 136 2.44 13.72 11.24
N GLY A 137 1.31 14.32 10.86
CA GLY A 137 0.13 14.42 11.72
C GLY A 137 -0.45 13.05 12.14
N LEU A 138 -0.50 12.08 11.22
CA LEU A 138 -0.95 10.72 11.55
C LEU A 138 0.00 10.01 12.54
N LEU A 139 1.31 10.21 12.38
CA LEU A 139 2.31 9.67 13.30
C LEU A 139 2.15 10.25 14.72
N GLU A 140 1.93 11.56 14.80
CA GLU A 140 1.73 12.26 16.07
C GLU A 140 0.41 11.84 16.74
N GLU A 141 -0.72 11.89 16.01
CA GLU A 141 -2.06 11.69 16.58
C GLU A 141 -2.36 10.22 16.85
N TYR A 142 -2.03 9.33 15.91
CA TYR A 142 -2.44 7.92 15.96
C TYR A 142 -1.30 6.97 16.33
N LYS A 143 -0.06 7.46 16.50
CA LYS A 143 1.10 6.62 16.87
C LYS A 143 1.21 5.40 15.95
N LEU A 144 1.33 5.62 14.64
CA LEU A 144 1.43 4.55 13.64
C LEU A 144 2.56 3.58 13.97
N THR A 145 2.32 2.28 13.77
CA THR A 145 3.27 1.21 14.11
C THR A 145 3.91 0.56 12.89
N VAL A 146 3.26 0.63 11.72
CA VAL A 146 3.74 0.06 10.47
C VAL A 146 3.65 1.10 9.36
N LEU A 147 4.77 1.44 8.77
CA LEU A 147 4.86 2.38 7.66
C LEU A 147 5.18 1.63 6.37
N GLN A 148 4.41 1.90 5.33
CA GLN A 148 4.70 1.48 3.97
C GLN A 148 4.90 2.74 3.12
N MET A 149 6.11 2.97 2.63
CA MET A 149 6.49 4.23 1.99
C MET A 149 7.46 4.01 0.83
N VAL A 150 7.46 4.93 -0.13
CA VAL A 150 8.56 5.05 -1.09
C VAL A 150 9.70 5.88 -0.47
N PRO A 151 10.96 5.65 -0.85
CA PRO A 151 12.11 6.39 -0.32
C PRO A 151 12.01 7.92 -0.41
N SER A 152 11.33 8.45 -1.42
CA SER A 152 11.10 9.89 -1.54
C SER A 152 10.20 10.47 -0.44
N MET A 153 9.25 9.69 0.09
CA MET A 153 8.43 10.12 1.23
C MET A 153 9.29 10.31 2.48
N ILE A 154 10.23 9.39 2.73
CA ILE A 154 11.21 9.55 3.81
C ILE A 154 12.05 10.81 3.60
N ARG A 155 12.63 11.01 2.39
CA ARG A 155 13.42 12.20 2.09
C ARG A 155 12.71 13.51 2.42
N ASN A 156 11.39 13.54 2.20
CA ASN A 156 10.57 14.71 2.50
C ASN A 156 10.27 14.87 4.00
N LEU A 157 10.32 13.80 4.79
CA LEU A 157 10.13 13.82 6.24
C LEU A 157 11.42 14.08 7.01
N LEU A 158 12.59 13.70 6.46
CA LEU A 158 13.90 13.87 7.13
C LEU A 158 14.17 15.28 7.68
N PRO A 159 13.83 16.39 6.97
CA PRO A 159 14.06 17.74 7.51
C PRO A 159 13.24 18.08 8.75
N TYR A 160 12.22 17.29 9.06
CA TYR A 160 11.24 17.50 10.13
C TYR A 160 11.31 16.43 11.22
N LEU A 161 12.38 15.62 11.27
CA LEU A 161 12.49 14.51 12.23
C LEU A 161 12.41 14.97 13.69
N ASP A 162 12.85 16.18 14.01
CA ASP A 162 12.71 16.74 15.35
C ASP A 162 11.26 17.06 15.75
N GLU A 163 10.36 17.11 14.75
CA GLU A 163 8.93 17.39 14.91
C GLU A 163 8.06 16.14 14.74
N VAL A 164 8.65 15.00 14.30
CA VAL A 164 7.92 13.78 13.98
C VAL A 164 8.26 12.68 14.99
N GLU A 165 7.25 12.21 15.71
CA GLU A 165 7.42 11.10 16.65
C GLU A 165 7.41 9.75 15.93
N LEU A 166 8.54 9.04 15.96
CA LEU A 166 8.70 7.70 15.37
C LEU A 166 8.77 6.56 16.38
N ASP A 167 8.69 6.83 17.67
CA ASP A 167 8.93 5.85 18.75
C ASP A 167 7.97 4.65 18.70
N SER A 168 6.75 4.86 18.20
CA SER A 168 5.75 3.80 18.03
C SER A 168 6.01 2.89 16.82
N VAL A 169 6.85 3.33 15.86
CA VAL A 169 7.05 2.62 14.59
C VAL A 169 7.89 1.37 14.80
N ARG A 170 7.29 0.21 14.56
CA ARG A 170 7.92 -1.10 14.64
C ARG A 170 8.54 -1.51 13.32
N TYR A 171 7.80 -1.32 12.22
CA TYR A 171 8.19 -1.74 10.89
C TYR A 171 8.11 -0.59 9.89
N ASN A 172 9.10 -0.53 9.02
CA ASN A 172 9.13 0.36 7.87
C ASN A 172 9.44 -0.45 6.61
N ILE A 173 8.48 -0.49 5.69
CA ILE A 173 8.54 -1.25 4.44
C ILE A 173 8.72 -0.26 3.30
N LEU A 174 9.80 -0.39 2.56
CA LEU A 174 10.20 0.51 1.48
C LEU A 174 10.24 -0.24 0.15
N CYS A 175 9.66 0.36 -0.89
CA CYS A 175 9.65 -0.18 -2.24
C CYS A 175 9.43 0.93 -3.27
N GLY A 176 9.53 0.60 -4.55
CA GLY A 176 9.11 1.44 -5.68
C GLY A 176 10.12 2.48 -6.15
N GLU A 177 11.18 2.74 -5.39
CA GLU A 177 12.26 3.66 -5.76
C GLU A 177 13.61 3.15 -5.23
N PRO A 178 14.75 3.57 -5.82
CA PRO A 178 16.06 3.29 -5.27
C PRO A 178 16.22 3.87 -3.87
N LEU A 179 16.62 3.03 -2.91
CA LEU A 179 16.89 3.42 -1.53
C LEU A 179 18.40 3.63 -1.33
N THR A 180 18.78 4.79 -0.79
CA THR A 180 20.19 5.06 -0.46
C THR A 180 20.46 4.88 1.03
N GLY A 181 21.67 4.42 1.36
CA GLY A 181 22.11 4.26 2.75
C GLY A 181 22.01 5.56 3.56
N LYS A 182 22.24 6.73 2.93
CA LYS A 182 22.09 8.04 3.58
C LYS A 182 20.66 8.30 4.06
N VAL A 183 19.66 8.00 3.20
CA VAL A 183 18.25 8.24 3.53
C VAL A 183 17.81 7.37 4.67
N ILE A 184 18.10 6.07 4.61
CA ILE A 184 17.63 5.15 5.65
C ILE A 184 18.40 5.31 6.98
N LYS A 185 19.67 5.69 6.92
CA LYS A 185 20.44 6.02 8.12
C LYS A 185 19.80 7.21 8.84
N GLY A 186 19.55 8.32 8.12
CA GLY A 186 18.90 9.49 8.71
C GLY A 186 17.51 9.15 9.28
N TRP A 187 16.75 8.29 8.61
CA TRP A 187 15.45 7.85 9.12
C TRP A 187 15.54 7.08 10.43
N HIS A 188 16.52 6.19 10.56
CA HIS A 188 16.76 5.44 11.78
C HIS A 188 17.31 6.28 12.96
N GLU A 189 17.78 7.51 12.72
CA GLU A 189 18.13 8.44 13.79
C GLU A 189 16.90 8.85 14.59
N GLY A 190 15.68 8.88 13.96
CA GLY A 190 14.42 9.14 14.65
C GLY A 190 13.89 7.94 15.46
N ASN A 191 14.26 6.71 15.14
CA ASN A 191 13.92 5.52 15.92
C ASN A 191 14.90 4.37 15.65
N HIS A 192 15.75 4.10 16.61
CA HIS A 192 16.77 3.04 16.52
C HIS A 192 16.21 1.62 16.64
N ASN A 193 14.99 1.44 17.11
CA ASN A 193 14.35 0.12 17.29
C ASN A 193 13.52 -0.32 16.08
N MET A 194 13.22 0.60 15.17
CA MET A 194 12.46 0.32 13.95
C MET A 194 13.18 -0.71 13.08
N VAL A 195 12.45 -1.73 12.63
CA VAL A 195 12.92 -2.72 11.67
C VAL A 195 12.52 -2.27 10.27
N SER A 196 13.48 -2.18 9.35
CA SER A 196 13.22 -1.70 7.99
C SER A 196 13.55 -2.75 6.95
N TYR A 197 12.64 -2.90 5.98
CA TYR A 197 12.76 -3.76 4.82
C TYR A 197 12.86 -2.92 3.55
N ASN A 198 13.84 -3.23 2.70
CA ASN A 198 13.86 -2.75 1.32
C ASN A 198 13.32 -3.86 0.43
N MET A 199 12.16 -3.62 -0.17
CA MET A 199 11.43 -4.56 -1.00
C MET A 199 11.60 -4.21 -2.47
N TYR A 200 11.50 -5.22 -3.32
CA TYR A 200 11.42 -5.07 -4.76
C TYR A 200 10.45 -6.09 -5.35
N GLY A 201 9.69 -5.69 -6.35
CA GLY A 201 8.85 -6.55 -7.18
C GLY A 201 8.20 -5.76 -8.31
N PRO A 202 8.06 -6.37 -9.49
CA PRO A 202 7.20 -5.84 -10.55
C PRO A 202 5.73 -6.14 -10.24
N THR A 203 4.82 -5.37 -10.80
CA THR A 203 3.38 -5.54 -10.60
C THR A 203 2.89 -6.95 -10.96
N GLU A 204 3.52 -7.57 -11.97
CA GLU A 204 3.23 -8.92 -12.45
C GLU A 204 3.54 -10.02 -11.42
N ASP A 205 4.38 -9.72 -10.42
CA ASP A 205 4.78 -10.68 -9.37
C ASP A 205 4.18 -10.37 -7.99
N THR A 206 3.01 -9.77 -7.98
CA THR A 206 2.18 -9.51 -6.81
C THR A 206 2.88 -8.64 -5.76
N VAL A 207 3.19 -7.39 -6.13
CA VAL A 207 3.76 -6.31 -5.31
C VAL A 207 5.24 -6.50 -4.98
N PHE A 208 5.64 -7.56 -4.26
CA PHE A 208 7.04 -7.83 -3.92
C PHE A 208 7.41 -9.28 -4.18
N CYS A 209 8.59 -9.51 -4.74
CA CYS A 209 9.16 -10.85 -4.90
C CYS A 209 10.49 -11.02 -4.19
N THR A 210 11.12 -9.93 -3.78
CA THR A 210 12.38 -9.97 -3.02
C THR A 210 12.37 -8.96 -1.89
N TYR A 211 13.18 -9.21 -0.87
CA TYR A 211 13.40 -8.27 0.21
C TYR A 211 14.84 -8.28 0.71
N TYR A 212 15.23 -7.17 1.30
CA TYR A 212 16.46 -7.04 2.05
C TYR A 212 16.13 -6.44 3.42
N LEU A 213 16.40 -7.20 4.49
CA LEU A 213 16.31 -6.70 5.85
C LEU A 213 17.50 -5.77 6.11
N ILE A 214 17.22 -4.51 6.43
CA ILE A 214 18.26 -3.49 6.57
C ILE A 214 19.01 -3.68 7.90
N ASP A 215 20.25 -4.10 7.78
CA ASP A 215 21.14 -4.31 8.91
C ASP A 215 21.86 -2.99 9.28
N LYS A 216 21.55 -2.49 10.46
CA LYS A 216 22.15 -1.27 11.01
C LYS A 216 23.62 -1.45 11.40
N THR A 217 24.06 -2.68 11.67
CA THR A 217 25.43 -2.99 12.10
C THR A 217 26.43 -2.90 10.94
N THR A 218 25.99 -3.09 9.70
CA THR A 218 26.82 -2.99 8.49
C THR A 218 26.99 -1.56 7.98
N GLY A 219 26.47 -0.57 8.70
CA GLY A 219 26.57 0.84 8.30
C GLY A 219 25.79 1.21 7.04
N TYR A 220 24.73 0.41 6.68
CA TYR A 220 23.86 0.62 5.51
C TYR A 220 24.55 0.49 4.14
N VAL A 221 25.75 -0.08 4.09
CA VAL A 221 26.54 -0.18 2.83
C VAL A 221 25.84 -1.04 1.79
N LYS A 222 25.18 -2.12 2.20
CA LYS A 222 24.51 -3.05 1.28
C LYS A 222 23.20 -2.54 0.69
N VAL A 223 22.60 -1.50 1.25
CA VAL A 223 21.32 -0.96 0.77
C VAL A 223 21.44 -0.44 -0.67
N ASN A 224 22.60 0.06 -1.05
CA ASN A 224 22.85 0.59 -2.40
C ASN A 224 23.00 -0.48 -3.50
N GLN A 225 22.95 -1.77 -3.15
CA GLN A 225 23.17 -2.87 -4.11
C GLN A 225 21.88 -3.39 -4.75
N PHE A 226 20.71 -2.90 -4.29
CA PHE A 226 19.37 -3.30 -4.75
C PHE A 226 18.60 -2.16 -5.42
N GLY A 227 19.31 -1.18 -5.95
CA GLY A 227 18.73 -0.06 -6.69
C GLY A 227 18.82 -0.25 -8.18
#